data_db748abe5e440cc4f13d2c594849cfa2
#
_entry.id   db748abe5e440cc4f13d2c594849cfa2
#
_cell.length_a   1.000
_cell.length_b   1.000
_cell.length_c   1.000
_cell.angle_alpha   90.00
_cell.angle_beta   90.00
_cell.angle_gamma   90.00
#
_symmetry.space_group_name_H-M   'P 1'
#
loop_
_entity.id
_entity.type
_entity.pdbx_description
1 polymer ?
#
loop_
_entity_poly.entity_id
_entity_poly.type
_entity_poly.pdbx_seq_one_letter_code
_entity_poly.pdbx_strand_id
1 'polypeptide(L)'
;KIFIKSDFEAYARTVSENSLDVMHIGFVHTFGNKDSPSPIKEVPPHIMNGDPYHYRTQYEYKSGKDSLVKRLYKIPELRIENEFIMPHTTIARVIFGDFVSTVVTFATPTNMTHSRLFVKTYRNFWYMTEFNNPFASWMNNIGNRMTTKMMKETVNQDKCVIEHIPLRCIDGRFNMKFDKLQNVYRTMYKRLVHNATEVAIQ
;
A
#
# COMPACT_ATOMS: atom_id res chain seq x y z
N LYS A 1 10.43 -7.34 11.84
CA LYS A 1 10.11 -6.00 11.32
C LYS A 1 11.08 -5.66 10.20
N ILE A 2 10.56 -5.18 9.10
CA ILE A 2 11.35 -4.75 7.94
C ILE A 2 11.10 -3.26 7.77
N PHE A 3 12.18 -2.52 7.50
CA PHE A 3 12.13 -1.09 7.26
C PHE A 3 12.89 -0.77 5.97
N ILE A 4 12.24 0.00 5.08
CA ILE A 4 12.80 0.44 3.80
C ILE A 4 12.59 1.95 3.70
N LYS A 5 13.52 2.61 3.07
CA LYS A 5 13.48 4.04 2.73
C LYS A 5 13.76 4.16 1.23
N SER A 6 12.98 4.98 0.55
CA SER A 6 13.15 5.29 -0.88
C SER A 6 12.81 6.75 -1.14
N ASP A 7 13.60 7.43 -1.95
CA ASP A 7 13.33 8.79 -2.39
C ASP A 7 12.60 8.74 -3.75
N PHE A 8 11.60 9.63 -3.92
CA PHE A 8 10.75 9.74 -5.11
C PHE A 8 10.81 11.16 -5.67
N GLU A 9 10.96 11.28 -6.97
CA GLU A 9 10.77 12.53 -7.73
C GLU A 9 9.27 12.73 -8.02
N ALA A 10 8.48 12.74 -6.96
CA ALA A 10 7.04 12.85 -7.01
C ALA A 10 6.47 13.49 -5.75
N TYR A 11 5.28 14.09 -5.86
CA TYR A 11 4.54 14.63 -4.73
C TYR A 11 4.19 13.53 -3.73
N ALA A 12 4.31 13.83 -2.44
CA ALA A 12 3.94 12.89 -1.38
C ALA A 12 2.49 12.41 -1.48
N ARG A 13 1.58 13.29 -1.93
CA ARG A 13 0.19 12.94 -2.24
C ARG A 13 0.11 11.84 -3.29
N THR A 14 0.83 11.98 -4.41
CA THR A 14 0.83 10.99 -5.50
C THR A 14 1.34 9.64 -5.04
N VAL A 15 2.40 9.64 -4.23
CA VAL A 15 2.95 8.42 -3.63
C VAL A 15 1.93 7.75 -2.69
N SER A 16 1.22 8.54 -1.86
CA SER A 16 0.16 8.02 -1.00
C SER A 16 -1.02 7.48 -1.81
N GLU A 17 -1.45 8.18 -2.86
CA GLU A 17 -2.53 7.73 -3.75
C GLU A 17 -2.21 6.42 -4.44
N ASN A 18 -0.96 6.23 -4.90
CA ASN A 18 -0.53 4.96 -5.48
C ASN A 18 -0.62 3.81 -4.47
N SER A 19 -0.24 4.05 -3.22
CA SER A 19 -0.36 3.03 -2.16
C SER A 19 -1.81 2.64 -1.86
N LEU A 20 -2.78 3.50 -2.19
CA LEU A 20 -4.22 3.24 -2.02
C LEU A 20 -4.87 2.66 -3.27
N ASP A 21 -4.23 2.77 -4.42
CA ASP A 21 -4.71 2.19 -5.67
C ASP A 21 -4.58 0.68 -5.62
N VAL A 22 -5.70 -0.01 -5.78
CA VAL A 22 -5.71 -1.48 -5.81
C VAL A 22 -5.66 -2.01 -7.24
N MET A 23 -5.98 -1.17 -8.23
CA MET A 23 -6.01 -1.59 -9.62
C MET A 23 -4.61 -1.77 -10.20
N HIS A 24 -3.63 -0.95 -9.79
CA HIS A 24 -2.25 -1.06 -10.29
C HIS A 24 -1.57 -2.38 -9.94
N ILE A 25 -1.99 -3.04 -8.83
CA ILE A 25 -1.36 -4.27 -8.32
C ILE A 25 -1.29 -5.35 -9.41
N GLY A 26 -2.38 -5.53 -10.17
CA GLY A 26 -2.45 -6.54 -11.22
C GLY A 26 -1.59 -6.24 -12.45
N PHE A 27 -1.23 -4.99 -12.68
CA PHE A 27 -0.50 -4.54 -13.87
C PHE A 27 0.97 -4.24 -13.60
N VAL A 28 1.27 -3.63 -12.45
CA VAL A 28 2.60 -3.12 -12.11
C VAL A 28 3.44 -4.18 -11.39
N HIS A 29 2.85 -4.91 -10.44
CA HIS A 29 3.61 -5.81 -9.60
C HIS A 29 3.75 -7.20 -10.19
N THR A 30 4.96 -7.78 -10.05
CA THR A 30 5.26 -9.14 -10.50
C THR A 30 4.44 -10.21 -9.78
N PHE A 31 3.96 -9.95 -8.57
CA PHE A 31 3.08 -10.84 -7.82
C PHE A 31 1.58 -10.66 -8.13
N GLY A 32 1.23 -9.64 -8.91
CA GLY A 32 -0.15 -9.37 -9.30
C GLY A 32 -0.76 -10.46 -10.17
N ASN A 33 -2.06 -10.62 -10.11
CA ASN A 33 -2.79 -11.56 -10.97
C ASN A 33 -3.12 -10.90 -12.31
N LYS A 34 -2.30 -11.13 -13.33
CA LYS A 34 -2.47 -10.55 -14.67
C LYS A 34 -3.72 -11.11 -15.40
N ASP A 35 -4.17 -12.33 -15.09
CA ASP A 35 -5.37 -12.92 -15.67
C ASP A 35 -6.66 -12.33 -15.08
N SER A 36 -6.61 -11.81 -13.86
CA SER A 36 -7.73 -11.15 -13.18
C SER A 36 -7.20 -10.00 -12.33
N PRO A 37 -6.82 -8.88 -12.96
CA PRO A 37 -6.10 -7.78 -12.29
C PRO A 37 -7.00 -6.96 -11.36
N SER A 38 -8.32 -7.03 -11.53
CA SER A 38 -9.26 -6.24 -10.76
C SER A 38 -9.79 -6.98 -9.53
N PRO A 39 -10.18 -6.26 -8.47
CA PRO A 39 -10.93 -6.83 -7.36
C PRO A 39 -12.23 -7.48 -7.83
N ILE A 40 -12.68 -8.52 -7.12
CA ILE A 40 -14.00 -9.15 -7.32
C ILE A 40 -15.06 -8.33 -6.62
N LYS A 41 -14.74 -7.84 -5.43
CA LYS A 41 -15.65 -7.13 -4.53
C LYS A 41 -14.94 -6.03 -3.77
N GLU A 42 -15.69 -4.99 -3.43
CA GLU A 42 -15.24 -3.87 -2.61
C GLU A 42 -16.26 -3.61 -1.51
N VAL A 43 -15.77 -3.44 -0.29
CA VAL A 43 -16.54 -2.84 0.81
C VAL A 43 -16.36 -1.32 0.74
N PRO A 44 -17.43 -0.51 0.78
CA PRO A 44 -17.29 0.94 0.73
C PRO A 44 -16.38 1.50 1.83
N PRO A 45 -15.63 2.59 1.54
CA PRO A 45 -14.81 3.24 2.54
C PRO A 45 -15.64 3.69 3.75
N HIS A 46 -15.11 3.47 4.95
CA HIS A 46 -15.75 3.86 6.20
C HIS A 46 -14.72 4.43 7.18
N ILE A 47 -15.22 5.27 8.09
CA ILE A 47 -14.41 5.92 9.14
C ILE A 47 -13.99 4.86 10.18
N MET A 48 -12.73 4.93 10.59
CA MET A 48 -12.17 4.08 11.63
C MET A 48 -12.17 4.79 12.99
N ASN A 49 -12.67 4.09 14.01
CA ASN A 49 -12.65 4.54 15.41
C ASN A 49 -13.24 5.95 15.65
N GLY A 50 -14.14 6.42 14.78
CA GLY A 50 -14.70 7.78 14.87
C GLY A 50 -13.74 8.91 14.45
N ASP A 51 -12.53 8.57 13.97
CA ASP A 51 -11.57 9.57 13.50
C ASP A 51 -11.91 9.99 12.06
N PRO A 52 -12.33 11.25 11.81
CA PRO A 52 -12.71 11.73 10.49
C PRO A 52 -11.54 11.78 9.49
N TYR A 53 -10.30 11.58 9.94
CA TYR A 53 -9.10 11.56 9.13
C TYR A 53 -8.55 10.16 8.86
N HIS A 54 -9.24 9.12 9.34
CA HIS A 54 -8.85 7.73 9.19
C HIS A 54 -9.96 6.92 8.50
N TYR A 55 -9.69 6.41 7.31
CA TYR A 55 -10.62 5.61 6.51
C TYR A 55 -10.02 4.27 6.13
N ARG A 56 -10.91 3.27 6.03
CA ARG A 56 -10.59 1.92 5.58
C ARG A 56 -11.57 1.47 4.50
N THR A 57 -11.08 0.63 3.58
CA THR A 57 -11.87 -0.19 2.68
C THR A 57 -11.29 -1.59 2.60
N GLN A 58 -12.07 -2.53 2.09
CA GLN A 58 -11.66 -3.92 1.91
C GLN A 58 -11.99 -4.38 0.50
N TYR A 59 -11.09 -5.16 -0.06
CA TYR A 59 -11.21 -5.76 -1.39
C TYR A 59 -11.01 -7.27 -1.33
N GLU A 60 -11.71 -7.99 -2.20
CA GLU A 60 -11.51 -9.41 -2.44
C GLU A 60 -10.87 -9.60 -3.82
N TYR A 61 -9.85 -10.43 -3.91
CA TYR A 61 -9.10 -10.72 -5.13
C TYR A 61 -8.97 -12.21 -5.38
N LYS A 62 -8.92 -12.61 -6.65
CA LYS A 62 -8.49 -13.96 -7.02
C LYS A 62 -6.96 -14.05 -6.95
N SER A 63 -6.46 -15.09 -6.31
CA SER A 63 -5.03 -15.39 -6.32
C SER A 63 -4.56 -15.70 -7.73
N GLY A 64 -3.43 -15.15 -8.15
CA GLY A 64 -2.80 -15.46 -9.43
C GLY A 64 -2.42 -16.95 -9.52
N LYS A 65 -2.43 -17.52 -10.73
CA LYS A 65 -2.09 -18.94 -10.95
C LYS A 65 -0.69 -19.27 -10.45
N ASP A 66 0.25 -18.34 -10.65
CA ASP A 66 1.67 -18.48 -10.30
C ASP A 66 2.03 -17.85 -8.95
N SER A 67 1.04 -17.34 -8.20
CA SER A 67 1.33 -16.73 -6.91
C SER A 67 1.85 -17.78 -5.93
N LEU A 68 2.90 -17.43 -5.17
CA LEU A 68 3.45 -18.28 -4.11
C LEU A 68 2.37 -18.70 -3.10
N VAL A 69 1.43 -17.82 -2.82
CA VAL A 69 0.29 -18.04 -1.92
C VAL A 69 -0.58 -19.19 -2.42
N LYS A 70 -0.98 -19.16 -3.71
CA LYS A 70 -1.80 -20.24 -4.28
C LYS A 70 -1.01 -21.54 -4.42
N ARG A 71 0.25 -21.46 -4.80
CA ARG A 71 1.11 -22.63 -5.01
C ARG A 71 1.47 -23.34 -3.71
N LEU A 72 1.78 -22.61 -2.64
CA LEU A 72 2.19 -23.18 -1.36
C LEU A 72 1.01 -23.47 -0.42
N TYR A 73 0.03 -22.58 -0.39
CA TYR A 73 -1.07 -22.64 0.60
C TYR A 73 -2.42 -23.02 -0.01
N LYS A 74 -2.51 -23.17 -1.37
CA LYS A 74 -3.74 -23.51 -2.09
C LYS A 74 -4.92 -22.55 -1.83
N ILE A 75 -4.61 -21.29 -1.52
CA ILE A 75 -5.61 -20.27 -1.20
C ILE A 75 -6.08 -19.62 -2.51
N PRO A 76 -7.36 -19.75 -2.89
CA PRO A 76 -7.87 -19.25 -4.18
C PRO A 76 -8.14 -17.75 -4.18
N GLU A 77 -8.36 -17.15 -3.01
CA GLU A 77 -8.76 -15.75 -2.86
C GLU A 77 -7.91 -15.06 -1.80
N LEU A 78 -7.71 -13.76 -2.01
CA LEU A 78 -7.01 -12.86 -1.11
C LEU A 78 -7.96 -11.77 -0.66
N ARG A 79 -7.83 -11.32 0.58
CA ARG A 79 -8.46 -10.11 1.08
C ARG A 79 -7.39 -9.03 1.25
N ILE A 80 -7.65 -7.85 0.72
CA ILE A 80 -6.79 -6.69 0.88
C ILE A 80 -7.59 -5.62 1.63
N GLU A 81 -7.06 -5.16 2.75
CA GLU A 81 -7.57 -4.01 3.48
C GLU A 81 -6.63 -2.85 3.25
N ASN A 82 -7.16 -1.75 2.71
CA ASN A 82 -6.43 -0.51 2.54
C ASN A 82 -6.99 0.55 3.47
N GLU A 83 -6.09 1.26 4.13
CA GLU A 83 -6.41 2.36 5.02
C GLU A 83 -5.53 3.57 4.70
N PHE A 84 -6.05 4.75 5.00
CA PHE A 84 -5.22 5.93 5.14
C PHE A 84 -5.50 6.68 6.44
N ILE A 85 -4.47 7.32 6.95
CA ILE A 85 -4.53 8.32 8.01
C ILE A 85 -3.92 9.58 7.43
N MET A 86 -4.72 10.65 7.38
CA MET A 86 -4.24 11.91 6.80
C MET A 86 -3.00 12.45 7.52
N PRO A 87 -2.09 13.15 6.84
CA PRO A 87 -2.12 13.44 5.40
C PRO A 87 -1.46 12.40 4.51
N HIS A 88 -0.51 11.59 4.98
CA HIS A 88 0.36 10.78 4.11
C HIS A 88 0.71 9.40 4.68
N THR A 89 -0.08 8.89 5.61
CA THR A 89 0.09 7.53 6.12
C THR A 89 -0.88 6.60 5.42
N THR A 90 -0.38 5.50 4.85
CA THR A 90 -1.23 4.44 4.30
C THR A 90 -0.88 3.09 4.92
N ILE A 91 -1.88 2.22 5.03
CA ILE A 91 -1.75 0.88 5.59
C ILE A 91 -2.42 -0.09 4.64
N ALA A 92 -1.67 -1.06 4.13
CA ALA A 92 -2.19 -2.14 3.33
C ALA A 92 -2.01 -3.47 4.08
N ARG A 93 -3.10 -4.22 4.26
CA ARG A 93 -3.05 -5.58 4.81
C ARG A 93 -3.45 -6.57 3.74
N VAL A 94 -2.56 -7.47 3.41
CA VAL A 94 -2.84 -8.61 2.55
C VAL A 94 -3.08 -9.83 3.43
N ILE A 95 -4.29 -10.38 3.36
CA ILE A 95 -4.77 -11.46 4.21
C ILE A 95 -5.04 -12.67 3.32
N PHE A 96 -4.42 -13.80 3.63
CA PHE A 96 -4.56 -15.05 2.91
C PHE A 96 -4.64 -16.22 3.90
N GLY A 97 -5.86 -16.73 4.11
CA GLY A 97 -6.14 -17.64 5.21
C GLY A 97 -5.82 -17.00 6.56
N ASP A 98 -5.01 -17.67 7.38
CA ASP A 98 -4.56 -17.18 8.69
C ASP A 98 -3.33 -16.27 8.61
N PHE A 99 -2.80 -16.06 7.41
CA PHE A 99 -1.61 -15.28 7.21
C PHE A 99 -1.92 -13.82 6.88
N VAL A 100 -1.18 -12.92 7.49
CA VAL A 100 -1.32 -11.48 7.29
C VAL A 100 0.03 -10.84 7.04
N SER A 101 0.10 -10.04 5.97
CA SER A 101 1.19 -9.12 5.72
C SER A 101 0.65 -7.69 5.83
N THR A 102 1.20 -6.89 6.74
CA THR A 102 0.84 -5.49 6.91
C THR A 102 1.98 -4.60 6.45
N VAL A 103 1.69 -3.71 5.54
CA VAL A 103 2.62 -2.70 5.02
C VAL A 103 2.11 -1.33 5.45
N VAL A 104 2.90 -0.62 6.23
CA VAL A 104 2.63 0.77 6.65
C VAL A 104 3.58 1.67 5.90
N THR A 105 3.07 2.68 5.24
CA THR A 105 3.88 3.65 4.50
C THR A 105 3.68 5.06 5.03
N PHE A 106 4.74 5.85 4.95
CA PHE A 106 4.74 7.27 5.28
C PHE A 106 5.41 8.02 4.14
N ALA A 107 4.61 8.71 3.32
CA ALA A 107 5.12 9.52 2.23
C ALA A 107 5.40 10.93 2.75
N THR A 108 6.63 11.20 3.14
CA THR A 108 7.06 12.47 3.72
C THR A 108 7.51 13.43 2.63
N PRO A 109 6.87 14.59 2.43
CA PRO A 109 7.34 15.59 1.47
C PRO A 109 8.73 16.11 1.90
N THR A 110 9.66 16.20 0.94
CA THR A 110 10.98 16.83 1.13
C THR A 110 11.02 18.21 0.49
N ASN A 111 10.26 18.40 -0.57
CA ASN A 111 9.96 19.69 -1.20
C ASN A 111 8.66 19.57 -2.03
N MET A 112 8.36 20.57 -2.86
CA MET A 112 7.13 20.62 -3.66
C MET A 112 7.00 19.52 -4.71
N THR A 113 8.09 18.88 -5.13
CA THR A 113 8.12 17.89 -6.20
C THR A 113 8.76 16.57 -5.80
N HIS A 114 9.30 16.48 -4.59
CA HIS A 114 10.00 15.29 -4.11
C HIS A 114 9.46 14.84 -2.76
N SER A 115 9.49 13.55 -2.56
CA SER A 115 9.08 12.94 -1.29
C SER A 115 9.99 11.77 -0.93
N ARG A 116 9.95 11.42 0.34
CA ARG A 116 10.64 10.26 0.89
C ARG A 116 9.62 9.29 1.44
N LEU A 117 9.60 8.08 0.90
CA LEU A 117 8.76 7.00 1.35
C LEU A 117 9.50 6.17 2.39
N PHE A 118 8.89 6.06 3.57
CA PHE A 118 9.27 5.09 4.59
C PHE A 118 8.26 3.95 4.58
N VAL A 119 8.77 2.72 4.46
CA VAL A 119 7.94 1.51 4.44
C VAL A 119 8.29 0.63 5.61
N LYS A 120 7.30 0.24 6.40
CA LYS A 120 7.44 -0.68 7.52
C LYS A 120 6.54 -1.89 7.30
N THR A 121 7.14 -3.07 7.25
CA THR A 121 6.41 -4.30 6.98
C THR A 121 6.40 -5.21 8.18
N TYR A 122 5.22 -5.75 8.46
CA TYR A 122 4.95 -6.77 9.49
C TYR A 122 4.34 -7.99 8.82
N ARG A 123 4.62 -9.18 9.35
CA ARG A 123 4.04 -10.44 8.89
C ARG A 123 3.96 -11.43 10.02
N ASN A 124 2.97 -12.32 9.99
CA ASN A 124 2.81 -13.41 10.95
C ASN A 124 3.19 -14.78 10.38
N PHE A 125 3.79 -14.85 9.20
CA PHE A 125 4.24 -16.05 8.53
C PHE A 125 5.75 -16.02 8.28
N TRP A 126 6.35 -17.17 8.03
CA TRP A 126 7.81 -17.33 7.95
C TRP A 126 8.53 -16.71 9.15
N TYR A 127 7.94 -16.91 10.31
CA TYR A 127 8.43 -16.40 11.57
C TYR A 127 8.25 -17.48 12.65
N MET A 128 9.32 -17.82 13.33
CA MET A 128 9.31 -18.75 14.46
C MET A 128 9.36 -17.95 15.76
N THR A 129 8.40 -18.23 16.64
CA THR A 129 8.22 -17.49 17.90
C THR A 129 9.13 -17.96 19.03
N GLU A 130 9.86 -19.05 18.85
CA GLU A 130 10.73 -19.60 19.90
C GLU A 130 11.96 -18.71 20.12
N PHE A 131 11.93 -18.02 21.22
CA PHE A 131 13.03 -17.21 21.72
C PHE A 131 14.18 -18.12 22.18
N ASN A 132 15.39 -17.81 21.76
CA ASN A 132 16.66 -18.48 22.11
C ASN A 132 17.04 -19.75 21.31
N ASN A 133 16.34 -20.08 20.24
CA ASN A 133 16.80 -21.13 19.33
C ASN A 133 17.62 -20.53 18.15
N PRO A 134 18.90 -20.85 17.98
CA PRO A 134 19.71 -20.34 16.87
C PRO A 134 19.14 -20.67 15.49
N PHE A 135 18.49 -21.83 15.34
CA PHE A 135 17.82 -22.23 14.12
C PHE A 135 16.61 -21.33 13.80
N ALA A 136 15.79 -21.03 14.81
CA ALA A 136 14.65 -20.11 14.66
C ALA A 136 15.13 -18.70 14.25
N SER A 137 16.21 -18.20 14.87
CA SER A 137 16.82 -16.92 14.50
C SER A 137 17.33 -16.92 13.06
N TRP A 138 17.99 -17.99 12.62
CA TRP A 138 18.48 -18.14 11.25
C TRP A 138 17.32 -18.18 10.24
N MET A 139 16.26 -18.96 10.49
CA MET A 139 15.05 -18.99 9.67
C MET A 139 14.35 -17.63 9.58
N ASN A 140 14.24 -16.93 10.72
CA ASN A 140 13.67 -15.59 10.77
C ASN A 140 14.48 -14.58 9.93
N ASN A 141 15.81 -14.70 9.95
CA ASN A 141 16.69 -13.86 9.14
C ASN A 141 16.51 -14.13 7.64
N ILE A 142 16.37 -15.40 7.23
CA ILE A 142 16.07 -15.75 5.83
C ILE A 142 14.73 -15.13 5.42
N GLY A 143 13.67 -15.34 6.19
CA GLY A 143 12.35 -14.77 5.90
C GLY A 143 12.37 -13.24 5.84
N ASN A 144 13.14 -12.58 6.71
CA ASN A 144 13.30 -11.13 6.68
C ASN A 144 14.04 -10.66 5.42
N ARG A 145 15.11 -11.35 4.99
CA ARG A 145 15.85 -11.03 3.76
C ARG A 145 14.96 -11.18 2.52
N MET A 146 14.20 -12.28 2.43
CA MET A 146 13.28 -12.52 1.33
C MET A 146 12.21 -11.42 1.25
N THR A 147 11.57 -11.11 2.38
CA THR A 147 10.53 -10.06 2.43
C THR A 147 11.13 -8.68 2.13
N THR A 148 12.34 -8.39 2.60
CA THR A 148 13.03 -7.13 2.29
C THR A 148 13.28 -6.99 0.78
N LYS A 149 13.77 -8.07 0.13
CA LYS A 149 14.01 -8.07 -1.31
C LYS A 149 12.71 -7.83 -2.08
N MET A 150 11.65 -8.57 -1.75
CA MET A 150 10.34 -8.43 -2.37
C MET A 150 9.79 -7.00 -2.21
N MET A 151 9.84 -6.43 -1.02
CA MET A 151 9.34 -5.08 -0.77
C MET A 151 10.17 -3.99 -1.47
N LYS A 152 11.49 -4.16 -1.57
CA LYS A 152 12.33 -3.24 -2.36
C LYS A 152 11.96 -3.28 -3.84
N GLU A 153 11.74 -4.48 -4.38
CA GLU A 153 11.31 -4.65 -5.77
C GLU A 153 9.94 -4.00 -6.01
N THR A 154 8.97 -4.23 -5.12
CA THR A 154 7.64 -3.59 -5.16
C THR A 154 7.77 -2.06 -5.18
N VAL A 155 8.51 -1.48 -4.25
CA VAL A 155 8.72 -0.01 -4.18
C VAL A 155 9.41 0.52 -5.44
N ASN A 156 10.36 -0.22 -6.02
CA ASN A 156 11.01 0.19 -7.26
C ASN A 156 10.06 0.13 -8.47
N GLN A 157 9.17 -0.87 -8.52
CA GLN A 157 8.15 -0.96 -9.56
C GLN A 157 7.17 0.23 -9.48
N ASP A 158 6.72 0.57 -8.27
CA ASP A 158 5.90 1.75 -8.03
C ASP A 158 6.61 3.04 -8.45
N LYS A 159 7.89 3.17 -8.07
CA LYS A 159 8.72 4.32 -8.41
C LYS A 159 8.79 4.56 -9.91
N CYS A 160 9.01 3.50 -10.70
CA CYS A 160 9.06 3.58 -12.16
C CYS A 160 7.75 4.11 -12.76
N VAL A 161 6.61 3.88 -12.13
CA VAL A 161 5.30 4.38 -12.60
C VAL A 161 5.06 5.80 -12.10
N ILE A 162 5.21 6.02 -10.79
CA ILE A 162 4.85 7.28 -10.13
C ILE A 162 5.64 8.46 -10.66
N GLU A 163 6.96 8.30 -10.87
CA GLU A 163 7.83 9.37 -11.34
C GLU A 163 7.56 9.79 -12.79
N HIS A 164 6.80 8.96 -13.54
CA HIS A 164 6.43 9.24 -14.92
C HIS A 164 4.97 9.67 -15.10
N ILE A 165 4.20 9.83 -14.00
CA ILE A 165 2.84 10.34 -14.08
C ILE A 165 2.85 11.82 -14.44
N PRO A 166 2.27 12.22 -15.59
CA PRO A 166 2.19 13.63 -15.95
C PRO A 166 1.40 14.44 -14.93
N LEU A 167 1.87 15.63 -14.57
CA LEU A 167 1.22 16.52 -13.59
C LEU A 167 -0.28 16.73 -13.86
N ARG A 168 -0.67 16.83 -15.14
CA ARG A 168 -2.07 16.95 -15.59
C ARG A 168 -2.95 15.76 -15.22
N CYS A 169 -2.36 14.59 -14.92
CA CYS A 169 -3.08 13.36 -14.56
C CYS A 169 -3.27 13.22 -13.04
N ILE A 170 -2.58 14.02 -12.22
CA ILE A 170 -2.62 13.92 -10.75
C ILE A 170 -4.01 14.26 -10.19
N ASP A 171 -4.79 15.10 -10.84
CA ASP A 171 -6.11 15.52 -10.37
C ASP A 171 -7.27 14.56 -10.71
N GLY A 172 -6.95 13.39 -11.22
CA GLY A 172 -7.88 12.26 -11.25
C GLY A 172 -9.08 12.41 -12.18
N ARG A 173 -8.84 12.77 -13.43
CA ARG A 173 -9.89 12.75 -14.49
C ARG A 173 -10.38 11.33 -14.84
N PHE A 174 -9.65 10.30 -14.42
CA PHE A 174 -9.93 8.89 -14.74
C PHE A 174 -10.20 8.12 -13.45
N ASN A 175 -11.44 8.19 -12.96
CA ASN A 175 -11.86 7.40 -11.82
C ASN A 175 -12.31 6.01 -12.30
N MET A 176 -11.70 4.98 -11.74
CA MET A 176 -12.07 3.59 -11.99
C MET A 176 -13.08 3.11 -10.94
N LYS A 177 -13.68 1.95 -11.21
CA LYS A 177 -14.72 1.37 -10.35
C LYS A 177 -14.31 1.20 -8.88
N PHE A 178 -13.03 0.96 -8.62
CA PHE A 178 -12.48 0.63 -7.29
C PHE A 178 -11.64 1.75 -6.67
N ASP A 179 -11.81 2.99 -7.14
CA ASP A 179 -11.06 4.18 -6.67
C ASP A 179 -11.75 4.92 -5.52
N LYS A 180 -12.75 4.33 -4.88
CA LYS A 180 -13.54 5.04 -3.86
C LYS A 180 -12.69 5.54 -2.71
N LEU A 181 -11.77 4.72 -2.19
CA LEU A 181 -10.88 5.14 -1.10
C LEU A 181 -9.95 6.27 -1.52
N GLN A 182 -9.38 6.20 -2.73
CA GLN A 182 -8.56 7.28 -3.29
C GLN A 182 -9.36 8.58 -3.45
N ASN A 183 -10.61 8.50 -3.88
CA ASN A 183 -11.48 9.67 -4.03
C ASN A 183 -11.80 10.32 -2.68
N VAL A 184 -12.03 9.53 -1.63
CA VAL A 184 -12.15 10.04 -0.26
C VAL A 184 -10.85 10.72 0.16
N TYR A 185 -9.71 10.08 -0.03
CA TYR A 185 -8.39 10.64 0.29
C TYR A 185 -8.14 11.98 -0.44
N ARG A 186 -8.38 12.05 -1.75
CA ARG A 186 -8.23 13.28 -2.56
C ARG A 186 -9.11 14.41 -2.05
N THR A 187 -10.37 14.11 -1.71
CA THR A 187 -11.32 15.08 -1.17
C THR A 187 -10.85 15.63 0.17
N MET A 188 -10.40 14.74 1.06
CA MET A 188 -9.87 15.12 2.38
C MET A 188 -8.59 15.94 2.25
N TYR A 189 -7.68 15.52 1.38
CA TYR A 189 -6.41 16.21 1.14
C TYR A 189 -6.65 17.64 0.64
N LYS A 190 -7.53 17.83 -0.34
CA LYS A 190 -7.89 19.15 -0.85
C LYS A 190 -8.45 20.06 0.25
N ARG A 191 -9.32 19.54 1.12
CA ARG A 191 -9.87 20.30 2.26
C ARG A 191 -8.78 20.74 3.24
N LEU A 192 -7.86 19.82 3.59
CA LEU A 192 -6.77 20.14 4.52
C LEU A 192 -5.82 21.20 3.96
N VAL A 193 -5.45 21.10 2.69
CA VAL A 193 -4.56 22.07 2.04
C VAL A 193 -5.24 23.43 1.92
N HIS A 194 -6.52 23.48 1.54
CA HIS A 194 -7.27 24.72 1.41
C HIS A 194 -7.40 25.43 2.77
N ASN A 195 -7.81 24.70 3.81
CA ASN A 195 -7.90 25.25 5.17
C ASN A 195 -6.55 25.75 5.69
N ALA A 196 -5.44 25.04 5.41
CA ALA A 196 -4.11 25.46 5.79
C ALA A 196 -3.68 26.76 5.09
N THR A 197 -4.09 26.94 3.83
CA THR A 197 -3.76 28.16 3.07
C THR A 197 -4.57 29.36 3.59
N GLU A 198 -5.83 29.18 3.96
CA GLU A 198 -6.64 30.25 4.56
C GLU A 198 -6.10 30.72 5.92
N VAL A 199 -5.64 29.79 6.75
CA VAL A 199 -5.01 30.12 8.07
C VAL A 199 -3.67 30.83 7.91
N ALA A 200 -2.90 30.54 6.87
CA ALA A 200 -1.61 31.18 6.61
C ALA A 200 -1.70 32.61 6.06
N ILE A 201 -2.89 33.05 5.63
CA ILE A 201 -3.17 34.38 5.07
C ILE A 201 -3.74 35.33 6.15
N GLN A 202 -4.17 34.81 7.30
CA GLN A 202 -4.58 35.59 8.47
C GLN A 202 -3.40 35.90 9.40
#